data_99008c72595afff3092bae02594ab7ae
#
_entry.id   99008c72595afff3092bae02594ab7ae
#
_cell.length_a   1.000
_cell.length_b   1.000
_cell.length_c   1.000
_cell.angle_alpha   90.00
_cell.angle_beta   90.00
_cell.angle_gamma   90.00
#
_symmetry.space_group_name_H-M   'P 1'
#
loop_
_entity.id
_entity.type
_entity.pdbx_description
1 polymer ?
#
loop_
_entity_poly.entity_id
_entity_poly.type
_entity_poly.pdbx_seq_one_letter_code
_entity_poly.pdbx_strand_id
1 'polypeptide(L)'
;MIDLAKSRVLVTGGAGFIGSALIWALNRQNADDILVCDILGSDEKWRNLASLRFDDYLDAEELLQLLDSDSPVLNDIRVVFHLGACSTTTEPNLAYLLKNNYGYTKTIGDWAARHRVRFVYASSAATYGDGSAGMQDSEDNLDQLRPLNGYAFSKHRYDLYAWRHGLLDRFVGLKYFNVFGPNENHKNEMRSMVNKAYAQIKQTGRIELFKSFRPEFADGEQKRDFLYVKDAVEMTLHLAMQPSAHGLFNLGAGRARSWNELARAVFSALELKPEIMFVDMPEVLRGKYQYFTEANIQKLLATGYSGPRFTLEEAVLDYVRNYLAPGKLLGP
;
A
#
# COMPACT_ATOMS: atom_id res chain seq x y z
N MET A 1 15.53 18.80 4.96
CA MET A 1 14.63 18.03 4.09
C MET A 1 15.46 17.35 3.01
N ILE A 2 15.19 16.10 2.68
CA ILE A 2 15.87 15.39 1.59
C ILE A 2 15.29 15.90 0.27
N ASP A 3 16.15 16.30 -0.66
CA ASP A 3 15.76 16.76 -2.01
C ASP A 3 15.74 15.55 -2.96
N LEU A 4 14.55 15.01 -3.21
CA LEU A 4 14.37 13.81 -4.05
C LEU A 4 14.69 14.10 -5.53
N ALA A 5 14.52 15.35 -6.02
CA ALA A 5 14.85 15.70 -7.40
C ALA A 5 16.36 15.68 -7.69
N LYS A 6 17.20 15.69 -6.63
CA LYS A 6 18.66 15.61 -6.71
C LYS A 6 19.23 14.32 -6.13
N SER A 7 18.39 13.33 -5.92
CA SER A 7 18.76 12.07 -5.27
C SER A 7 18.53 10.90 -6.20
N ARG A 8 19.50 10.00 -6.31
CA ARG A 8 19.26 8.67 -6.90
C ARG A 8 18.42 7.85 -5.94
N VAL A 9 17.32 7.32 -6.44
CA VAL A 9 16.28 6.63 -5.67
C VAL A 9 16.14 5.19 -6.16
N LEU A 10 16.10 4.22 -5.25
CA LEU A 10 15.70 2.84 -5.56
C LEU A 10 14.23 2.63 -5.18
N VAL A 11 13.41 2.17 -6.12
CA VAL A 11 12.01 1.80 -5.88
C VAL A 11 11.83 0.31 -6.17
N THR A 12 11.70 -0.52 -5.14
CA THR A 12 11.36 -1.93 -5.34
C THR A 12 9.84 -2.12 -5.37
N GLY A 13 9.35 -3.08 -6.18
CA GLY A 13 7.92 -3.18 -6.45
C GLY A 13 7.41 -2.02 -7.32
N GLY A 14 8.31 -1.42 -8.11
CA GLY A 14 8.04 -0.20 -8.86
C GLY A 14 7.01 -0.35 -9.98
N ALA A 15 6.85 -1.54 -10.56
CA ALA A 15 5.80 -1.84 -11.53
C ALA A 15 4.44 -2.16 -10.88
N GLY A 16 4.42 -2.39 -9.57
CA GLY A 16 3.22 -2.66 -8.79
C GLY A 16 2.32 -1.44 -8.65
N PHE A 17 1.17 -1.62 -7.99
CA PHE A 17 0.14 -0.61 -7.79
C PHE A 17 0.68 0.67 -7.11
N ILE A 18 1.15 0.56 -5.86
CA ILE A 18 1.64 1.72 -5.11
C ILE A 18 2.99 2.18 -5.64
N GLY A 19 3.86 1.24 -6.07
CA GLY A 19 5.19 1.58 -6.58
C GLY A 19 5.16 2.45 -7.83
N SER A 20 4.34 2.11 -8.81
CA SER A 20 4.18 2.92 -10.02
C SER A 20 3.53 4.28 -9.76
N ALA A 21 2.57 4.33 -8.83
CA ALA A 21 1.99 5.59 -8.39
C ALA A 21 3.03 6.47 -7.66
N LEU A 22 3.96 5.86 -6.91
CA LEU A 22 5.06 6.57 -6.28
C LEU A 22 6.03 7.14 -7.31
N ILE A 23 6.41 6.36 -8.34
CA ILE A 23 7.27 6.83 -9.44
C ILE A 23 6.58 7.98 -10.17
N TRP A 24 5.28 7.87 -10.46
CA TRP A 24 4.50 8.98 -11.01
C TRP A 24 4.60 10.25 -10.15
N ALA A 25 4.44 10.12 -8.83
CA ALA A 25 4.52 11.26 -7.93
C ALA A 25 5.95 11.85 -7.83
N LEU A 26 7.00 11.02 -7.91
CA LEU A 26 8.40 11.45 -8.03
C LEU A 26 8.63 12.24 -9.32
N ASN A 27 8.15 11.73 -10.46
CA ASN A 27 8.28 12.42 -11.75
C ASN A 27 7.60 13.80 -11.76
N ARG A 28 6.50 13.98 -11.03
CA ARG A 28 5.84 15.28 -10.85
C ARG A 28 6.67 16.27 -10.03
N GLN A 29 7.63 15.78 -9.26
CA GLN A 29 8.62 16.58 -8.52
C GLN A 29 9.96 16.68 -9.28
N ASN A 30 10.02 16.28 -10.57
CA ASN A 30 11.22 16.22 -11.41
C ASN A 30 12.32 15.31 -10.83
N ALA A 31 11.94 14.28 -10.08
CA ALA A 31 12.83 13.22 -9.63
C ALA A 31 12.76 12.07 -10.62
N ASP A 32 13.76 11.96 -11.49
CA ASP A 32 13.78 11.00 -12.60
C ASP A 32 14.98 10.03 -12.52
N ASP A 33 15.99 10.31 -11.66
CA ASP A 33 17.11 9.39 -11.36
C ASP A 33 16.62 8.27 -10.44
N ILE A 34 15.81 7.37 -11.01
CA ILE A 34 15.12 6.30 -10.31
C ILE A 34 15.58 4.95 -10.86
N LEU A 35 16.14 4.13 -9.98
CA LEU A 35 16.38 2.72 -10.26
C LEU A 35 15.12 1.95 -9.86
N VAL A 36 14.44 1.37 -10.84
CA VAL A 36 13.23 0.57 -10.62
C VAL A 36 13.62 -0.89 -10.45
N CYS A 37 13.08 -1.55 -9.43
CA CYS A 37 13.24 -3.00 -9.26
C CYS A 37 11.89 -3.68 -9.09
N ASP A 38 11.64 -4.75 -9.84
CA ASP A 38 10.43 -5.57 -9.72
C ASP A 38 10.65 -6.98 -10.30
N ILE A 39 9.66 -7.85 -10.19
CA ILE A 39 9.53 -9.11 -10.92
C ILE A 39 8.37 -8.93 -11.89
N LEU A 40 8.63 -8.62 -13.15
CA LEU A 40 7.56 -8.33 -14.12
C LEU A 40 6.70 -9.55 -14.45
N GLY A 41 7.30 -10.73 -14.50
CA GLY A 41 6.57 -11.96 -14.81
C GLY A 41 5.92 -11.92 -16.19
N SER A 42 4.71 -12.50 -16.28
CA SER A 42 3.92 -12.57 -17.51
C SER A 42 2.60 -11.79 -17.45
N ASP A 43 2.38 -11.03 -16.40
CA ASP A 43 1.18 -10.19 -16.26
C ASP A 43 1.36 -8.80 -16.91
N GLU A 44 0.30 -8.00 -16.90
CA GLU A 44 0.23 -6.69 -17.54
C GLU A 44 0.81 -5.54 -16.69
N LYS A 45 1.46 -5.80 -15.55
CA LYS A 45 1.92 -4.73 -14.67
C LYS A 45 3.03 -3.85 -15.26
N TRP A 46 3.76 -4.35 -16.28
CA TRP A 46 4.72 -3.54 -17.02
C TRP A 46 4.09 -2.27 -17.62
N ARG A 47 2.78 -2.30 -17.93
CA ARG A 47 2.05 -1.14 -18.45
C ARG A 47 2.04 0.04 -17.47
N ASN A 48 2.12 -0.24 -16.18
CA ASN A 48 2.20 0.80 -15.16
C ASN A 48 3.48 1.63 -15.25
N LEU A 49 4.54 1.11 -15.86
CA LEU A 49 5.81 1.81 -16.08
C LEU A 49 5.90 2.50 -17.45
N ALA A 50 5.09 2.10 -18.42
CA ALA A 50 5.26 2.46 -19.82
C ALA A 50 5.27 3.98 -20.12
N SER A 51 4.63 4.79 -19.27
CA SER A 51 4.57 6.24 -19.40
C SER A 51 5.37 7.00 -18.33
N LEU A 52 6.10 6.29 -17.46
CA LEU A 52 6.87 6.87 -16.37
C LEU A 52 8.34 7.06 -16.76
N ARG A 53 8.99 8.05 -16.13
CA ARG A 53 10.41 8.33 -16.32
C ARG A 53 11.21 7.70 -15.20
N PHE A 54 12.21 6.90 -15.54
CA PHE A 54 13.18 6.30 -14.62
C PHE A 54 14.48 6.01 -15.39
N ASP A 55 15.59 5.86 -14.66
CA ASP A 55 16.92 5.67 -15.22
C ASP A 55 17.11 4.24 -15.76
N ASP A 56 16.82 3.24 -14.89
CA ASP A 56 17.05 1.84 -15.25
C ASP A 56 16.10 0.90 -14.49
N TYR A 57 16.03 -0.36 -14.96
CA TYR A 57 15.24 -1.43 -14.39
C TYR A 57 16.12 -2.62 -14.03
N LEU A 58 15.91 -3.16 -12.83
CA LEU A 58 16.53 -4.40 -12.34
C LEU A 58 15.46 -5.45 -12.02
N ASP A 59 15.74 -6.71 -12.33
CA ASP A 59 15.01 -7.82 -11.73
C ASP A 59 15.34 -7.97 -10.23
N ALA A 60 14.41 -8.50 -9.44
CA ALA A 60 14.62 -8.64 -8.00
C ALA A 60 15.80 -9.56 -7.63
N GLU A 61 16.06 -10.60 -8.44
CA GLU A 61 17.24 -11.48 -8.22
C GLU A 61 18.55 -10.74 -8.53
N GLU A 62 18.57 -9.94 -9.59
CA GLU A 62 19.72 -9.09 -9.92
C GLU A 62 20.01 -8.08 -8.81
N LEU A 63 18.99 -7.39 -8.30
CA LEU A 63 19.16 -6.51 -7.15
C LEU A 63 19.78 -7.23 -5.95
N LEU A 64 19.32 -8.45 -5.61
CA LEU A 64 19.87 -9.22 -4.50
C LEU A 64 21.36 -9.55 -4.72
N GLN A 65 21.78 -9.89 -5.95
CA GLN A 65 23.18 -10.14 -6.29
C GLN A 65 24.04 -8.87 -6.15
N LEU A 66 23.52 -7.71 -6.60
CA LEU A 66 24.20 -6.43 -6.44
C LEU A 66 24.37 -6.03 -4.97
N LEU A 67 23.35 -6.29 -4.14
CA LEU A 67 23.39 -6.03 -2.68
C LEU A 67 24.40 -6.95 -1.96
N ASP A 68 24.45 -8.24 -2.35
CA ASP A 68 25.36 -9.23 -1.76
C ASP A 68 26.83 -8.94 -2.11
N SER A 69 27.09 -8.54 -3.35
CA SER A 69 28.43 -8.17 -3.84
C SER A 69 28.86 -6.75 -3.46
N ASP A 70 28.00 -5.99 -2.80
CA ASP A 70 28.23 -4.57 -2.46
C ASP A 70 28.60 -3.75 -3.68
N SER A 71 27.87 -3.94 -4.77
CA SER A 71 28.17 -3.41 -6.10
C SER A 71 28.22 -1.90 -6.14
N PRO A 72 29.23 -1.28 -6.82
CA PRO A 72 29.33 0.16 -6.99
C PRO A 72 28.13 0.81 -7.67
N VAL A 73 27.32 0.07 -8.43
CA VAL A 73 26.07 0.54 -9.06
C VAL A 73 25.08 1.11 -8.04
N LEU A 74 25.16 0.65 -6.78
CA LEU A 74 24.27 1.06 -5.70
C LEU A 74 24.82 2.20 -4.84
N ASN A 75 26.06 2.64 -5.05
CA ASN A 75 26.75 3.59 -4.14
C ASN A 75 26.09 4.96 -4.03
N ASP A 76 25.43 5.44 -5.08
CA ASP A 76 24.84 6.79 -5.12
C ASP A 76 23.37 6.81 -4.66
N ILE A 77 22.79 5.64 -4.31
CA ILE A 77 21.42 5.56 -3.80
C ILE A 77 21.34 6.31 -2.46
N ARG A 78 20.45 7.29 -2.39
CA ARG A 78 20.19 8.09 -1.18
C ARG A 78 18.93 7.66 -0.45
N VAL A 79 17.94 7.17 -1.20
CA VAL A 79 16.64 6.76 -0.66
C VAL A 79 16.22 5.43 -1.29
N VAL A 80 15.76 4.52 -0.47
CA VAL A 80 15.11 3.28 -0.91
C VAL A 80 13.64 3.32 -0.50
N PHE A 81 12.75 3.22 -1.47
CA PHE A 81 11.34 2.92 -1.27
C PHE A 81 11.12 1.43 -1.53
N HIS A 82 11.00 0.66 -0.45
CA HIS A 82 10.81 -0.78 -0.55
C HIS A 82 9.32 -1.15 -0.48
N LEU A 83 8.69 -1.27 -1.65
CA LEU A 83 7.28 -1.64 -1.82
C LEU A 83 7.11 -3.05 -2.39
N GLY A 84 8.20 -3.68 -2.83
CA GLY A 84 8.23 -5.02 -3.38
C GLY A 84 7.91 -6.09 -2.34
N ALA A 85 6.83 -6.84 -2.59
CA ALA A 85 6.40 -7.94 -1.74
C ALA A 85 5.34 -8.78 -2.47
N CYS A 86 5.11 -10.01 -2.02
CA CYS A 86 3.86 -10.71 -2.31
C CYS A 86 2.73 -10.06 -1.51
N SER A 87 1.81 -9.36 -2.18
CA SER A 87 0.68 -8.65 -1.55
C SER A 87 -0.62 -9.47 -1.48
N THR A 88 -0.58 -10.73 -1.90
CA THR A 88 -1.74 -11.63 -1.88
C THR A 88 -2.05 -12.08 -0.46
N THR A 89 -3.13 -11.56 0.12
CA THR A 89 -3.51 -11.84 1.51
C THR A 89 -4.04 -13.26 1.73
N THR A 90 -4.38 -13.94 0.64
CA THR A 90 -4.88 -15.33 0.63
C THR A 90 -3.80 -16.36 0.26
N GLU A 91 -2.55 -15.95 0.05
CA GLU A 91 -1.44 -16.85 -0.24
C GLU A 91 -1.24 -17.86 0.92
N PRO A 92 -1.39 -19.17 0.68
CA PRO A 92 -1.29 -20.16 1.73
C PRO A 92 0.17 -20.57 2.06
N ASN A 93 1.11 -20.35 1.13
CA ASN A 93 2.50 -20.75 1.30
C ASN A 93 3.26 -19.75 2.19
N LEU A 94 3.31 -20.04 3.49
CA LEU A 94 3.99 -19.17 4.44
C LEU A 94 5.50 -19.08 4.20
N ALA A 95 6.16 -20.15 3.74
CA ALA A 95 7.60 -20.11 3.43
C ALA A 95 7.89 -19.16 2.27
N TYR A 96 7.03 -19.16 1.24
CA TYR A 96 7.08 -18.21 0.14
C TYR A 96 6.89 -16.76 0.62
N LEU A 97 5.88 -16.52 1.47
CA LEU A 97 5.64 -15.19 2.06
C LEU A 97 6.81 -14.73 2.93
N LEU A 98 7.38 -15.60 3.77
CA LEU A 98 8.54 -15.25 4.59
C LEU A 98 9.77 -14.92 3.74
N LYS A 99 10.03 -15.68 2.67
CA LYS A 99 11.13 -15.39 1.74
C LYS A 99 10.95 -14.01 1.08
N ASN A 100 9.79 -13.76 0.50
CA ASN A 100 9.56 -12.59 -0.36
C ASN A 100 9.13 -11.32 0.39
N ASN A 101 8.60 -11.43 1.61
CA ASN A 101 8.16 -10.27 2.39
C ASN A 101 9.12 -9.97 3.54
N TYR A 102 9.47 -10.98 4.35
CA TYR A 102 10.38 -10.78 5.48
C TYR A 102 11.85 -10.82 5.05
N GLY A 103 12.29 -11.90 4.40
CA GLY A 103 13.70 -12.11 4.00
C GLY A 103 14.18 -11.03 3.03
N TYR A 104 13.40 -10.77 1.98
CA TYR A 104 13.72 -9.75 0.98
C TYR A 104 13.83 -8.35 1.61
N THR A 105 12.84 -7.96 2.43
CA THR A 105 12.88 -6.67 3.14
C THR A 105 14.10 -6.59 4.09
N LYS A 106 14.43 -7.71 4.77
CA LYS A 106 15.59 -7.78 5.68
C LYS A 106 16.89 -7.54 4.94
N THR A 107 17.12 -8.22 3.80
CA THR A 107 18.34 -8.05 3.00
C THR A 107 18.54 -6.62 2.56
N ILE A 108 17.50 -5.96 2.02
CA ILE A 108 17.60 -4.57 1.56
C ILE A 108 17.75 -3.62 2.76
N GLY A 109 17.00 -3.83 3.84
CA GLY A 109 17.09 -3.01 5.05
C GLY A 109 18.46 -3.10 5.72
N ASP A 110 19.05 -4.29 5.84
CA ASP A 110 20.39 -4.48 6.41
C ASP A 110 21.46 -3.80 5.56
N TRP A 111 21.33 -3.84 4.22
CA TRP A 111 22.20 -3.09 3.32
C TRP A 111 22.02 -1.58 3.52
N ALA A 112 20.79 -1.09 3.52
CA ALA A 112 20.50 0.33 3.74
C ALA A 112 21.03 0.84 5.09
N ALA A 113 20.99 0.00 6.13
CA ALA A 113 21.53 0.31 7.45
C ALA A 113 23.06 0.45 7.41
N ARG A 114 23.79 -0.47 6.74
CA ARG A 114 25.25 -0.42 6.60
C ARG A 114 25.70 0.83 5.84
N HIS A 115 25.00 1.18 4.75
CA HIS A 115 25.33 2.31 3.88
C HIS A 115 24.71 3.65 4.31
N ARG A 116 23.97 3.67 5.42
CA ARG A 116 23.27 4.88 5.93
C ARG A 116 22.29 5.48 4.93
N VAL A 117 21.69 4.65 4.10
CA VAL A 117 20.67 5.04 3.13
C VAL A 117 19.32 5.24 3.82
N ARG A 118 18.56 6.25 3.42
CA ARG A 118 17.19 6.45 3.88
C ARG A 118 16.32 5.28 3.43
N PHE A 119 15.75 4.53 4.36
CA PHE A 119 14.94 3.35 4.06
C PHE A 119 13.49 3.54 4.48
N VAL A 120 12.60 3.51 3.49
CA VAL A 120 11.15 3.64 3.65
C VAL A 120 10.53 2.36 3.13
N TYR A 121 9.84 1.60 3.99
CA TYR A 121 9.34 0.28 3.60
C TYR A 121 7.83 0.11 3.85
N ALA A 122 7.18 -0.67 2.99
CA ALA A 122 5.78 -1.01 3.13
C ALA A 122 5.57 -2.12 4.18
N SER A 123 4.97 -1.75 5.31
CA SER A 123 4.26 -2.62 6.21
C SER A 123 2.77 -2.65 5.82
N SER A 124 1.87 -3.01 6.72
CA SER A 124 0.44 -3.10 6.44
C SER A 124 -0.40 -2.96 7.71
N ALA A 125 -1.57 -2.33 7.61
CA ALA A 125 -2.57 -2.34 8.68
C ALA A 125 -3.08 -3.76 9.00
N ALA A 126 -2.91 -4.73 8.10
CA ALA A 126 -3.22 -6.13 8.38
C ALA A 126 -2.43 -6.70 9.57
N THR A 127 -1.28 -6.11 9.92
CA THR A 127 -0.47 -6.49 11.08
C THR A 127 -1.18 -6.27 12.42
N TYR A 128 -2.18 -5.39 12.47
CA TYR A 128 -3.00 -5.16 13.66
C TYR A 128 -3.99 -6.29 13.99
N GLY A 129 -4.11 -7.29 13.09
CA GLY A 129 -5.00 -8.42 13.30
C GLY A 129 -6.47 -8.01 13.29
N ASP A 130 -7.20 -8.39 14.34
CA ASP A 130 -8.62 -8.01 14.52
C ASP A 130 -8.82 -6.60 15.12
N GLY A 131 -7.73 -5.93 15.47
CA GLY A 131 -7.75 -4.61 16.10
C GLY A 131 -7.95 -4.61 17.61
N SER A 132 -8.04 -5.77 18.26
CA SER A 132 -8.27 -5.88 19.72
C SER A 132 -7.13 -5.26 20.55
N ALA A 133 -5.89 -5.26 20.02
CA ALA A 133 -4.74 -4.60 20.62
C ALA A 133 -4.60 -3.11 20.22
N GLY A 134 -5.62 -2.53 19.57
CA GLY A 134 -5.59 -1.19 18.98
C GLY A 134 -4.91 -1.13 17.62
N MET A 135 -5.05 0.01 16.93
CA MET A 135 -4.43 0.29 15.63
C MET A 135 -3.52 1.52 15.72
N GLN A 136 -2.67 1.52 16.75
CA GLN A 136 -1.70 2.59 16.98
C GLN A 136 -0.38 2.26 16.29
N ASP A 137 0.25 3.28 15.69
CA ASP A 137 1.58 3.17 15.07
C ASP A 137 2.74 3.38 16.07
N SER A 138 2.48 3.04 17.36
CA SER A 138 3.47 2.96 18.41
C SER A 138 4.22 1.63 18.36
N GLU A 139 5.49 1.64 18.75
CA GLU A 139 6.31 0.47 18.94
C GLU A 139 6.07 -0.24 20.29
N ASP A 140 5.44 0.41 21.26
CA ASP A 140 5.30 -0.06 22.65
C ASP A 140 4.50 -1.37 22.82
N ASN A 141 3.58 -1.65 21.89
CA ASN A 141 2.76 -2.87 21.92
C ASN A 141 2.95 -3.75 20.68
N LEU A 142 4.03 -3.54 19.94
CA LEU A 142 4.26 -4.22 18.67
C LEU A 142 4.28 -5.75 18.82
N ASP A 143 4.82 -6.28 19.90
CA ASP A 143 4.86 -7.71 20.22
C ASP A 143 3.50 -8.30 20.66
N GLN A 144 2.51 -7.45 20.96
CA GLN A 144 1.16 -7.86 21.35
C GLN A 144 0.24 -8.04 20.13
N LEU A 145 0.62 -7.53 18.95
CA LEU A 145 -0.19 -7.65 17.75
C LEU A 145 -0.34 -9.12 17.30
N ARG A 146 -1.51 -9.48 16.80
CA ARG A 146 -1.85 -10.85 16.39
C ARG A 146 -2.39 -10.87 14.96
N PRO A 147 -1.49 -10.96 13.94
CA PRO A 147 -1.87 -11.07 12.54
C PRO A 147 -2.82 -12.25 12.28
N LEU A 148 -3.84 -12.04 11.45
CA LEU A 148 -4.87 -13.06 11.16
C LEU A 148 -4.54 -13.98 9.97
N ASN A 149 -3.51 -13.69 9.18
CA ASN A 149 -3.10 -14.48 8.02
C ASN A 149 -1.59 -14.44 7.78
N GLY A 150 -1.10 -15.32 6.90
CA GLY A 150 0.33 -15.46 6.59
C GLY A 150 0.97 -14.20 6.02
N TYR A 151 0.23 -13.47 5.16
CA TYR A 151 0.69 -12.18 4.64
C TYR A 151 0.95 -11.17 5.76
N ALA A 152 -0.04 -10.95 6.61
CA ALA A 152 0.08 -10.02 7.74
C ALA A 152 1.19 -10.44 8.70
N PHE A 153 1.32 -11.75 8.97
CA PHE A 153 2.42 -12.30 9.78
C PHE A 153 3.78 -11.99 9.15
N SER A 154 3.95 -12.18 7.84
CA SER A 154 5.23 -11.93 7.15
C SER A 154 5.66 -10.46 7.22
N LYS A 155 4.71 -9.51 7.10
CA LYS A 155 4.96 -8.08 7.27
C LYS A 155 5.31 -7.73 8.73
N HIS A 156 4.53 -8.25 9.66
CA HIS A 156 4.77 -8.05 11.10
C HIS A 156 6.13 -8.60 11.56
N ARG A 157 6.60 -9.70 10.98
CA ARG A 157 7.94 -10.25 11.28
C ARG A 157 9.05 -9.26 10.99
N TYR A 158 8.91 -8.45 9.92
CA TYR A 158 9.90 -7.42 9.64
C TYR A 158 9.78 -6.21 10.57
N ASP A 159 8.57 -5.77 10.90
CA ASP A 159 8.36 -4.70 11.89
C ASP A 159 9.03 -5.07 13.22
N LEU A 160 8.83 -6.31 13.72
CA LEU A 160 9.47 -6.82 14.93
C LEU A 160 10.99 -6.92 14.80
N TYR A 161 11.51 -7.34 13.62
CA TYR A 161 12.94 -7.38 13.38
C TYR A 161 13.55 -5.98 13.46
N ALA A 162 12.96 -5.03 12.74
CA ALA A 162 13.44 -3.66 12.70
C ALA A 162 13.42 -3.01 14.10
N TRP A 163 12.37 -3.23 14.88
CA TRP A 163 12.24 -2.76 16.25
C TRP A 163 13.33 -3.34 17.14
N ARG A 164 13.50 -4.67 17.17
CA ARG A 164 14.45 -5.35 18.06
C ARG A 164 15.91 -5.04 17.77
N HIS A 165 16.21 -4.58 16.55
CA HIS A 165 17.56 -4.22 16.11
C HIS A 165 17.80 -2.70 16.09
N GLY A 166 16.87 -1.89 16.65
CA GLY A 166 17.02 -0.43 16.68
C GLY A 166 16.96 0.24 15.30
N LEU A 167 16.48 -0.48 14.26
CA LEU A 167 16.41 0.07 12.91
C LEU A 167 15.30 1.10 12.77
N LEU A 168 14.24 0.99 13.59
CA LEU A 168 13.13 1.95 13.60
C LEU A 168 13.54 3.35 14.07
N ASP A 169 14.70 3.51 14.72
CA ASP A 169 15.26 4.83 15.06
C ASP A 169 15.74 5.61 13.83
N ARG A 170 15.77 4.97 12.65
CA ARG A 170 16.28 5.56 11.40
C ARG A 170 15.41 5.25 10.19
N PHE A 171 14.68 4.14 10.20
CA PHE A 171 13.82 3.68 9.11
C PHE A 171 12.40 4.19 9.28
N VAL A 172 11.66 4.21 8.16
CA VAL A 172 10.24 4.54 8.14
C VAL A 172 9.47 3.33 7.67
N GLY A 173 8.68 2.76 8.55
CA GLY A 173 7.76 1.67 8.21
C GLY A 173 6.34 2.20 8.02
N LEU A 174 5.74 1.90 6.87
CA LEU A 174 4.46 2.44 6.43
C LEU A 174 3.35 1.38 6.55
N LYS A 175 2.48 1.50 7.53
CA LYS A 175 1.30 0.65 7.69
C LYS A 175 0.17 1.16 6.80
N TYR A 176 0.17 0.76 5.53
CA TYR A 176 -0.90 1.11 4.59
C TYR A 176 -2.22 0.45 4.99
N PHE A 177 -3.28 1.27 5.04
CA PHE A 177 -4.65 0.82 5.17
C PHE A 177 -5.22 0.40 3.82
N ASN A 178 -6.51 0.50 3.57
CA ASN A 178 -7.12 -0.01 2.35
C ASN A 178 -6.89 0.93 1.16
N VAL A 179 -5.74 0.82 0.52
CA VAL A 179 -5.39 1.66 -0.63
C VAL A 179 -6.18 1.22 -1.87
N PHE A 180 -6.71 2.20 -2.62
CA PHE A 180 -7.38 2.03 -3.89
C PHE A 180 -7.00 3.12 -4.89
N GLY A 181 -7.16 2.87 -6.20
CA GLY A 181 -6.91 3.88 -7.21
C GLY A 181 -6.32 3.34 -8.51
N PRO A 182 -5.91 4.22 -9.44
CA PRO A 182 -5.33 3.82 -10.72
C PRO A 182 -4.06 2.99 -10.55
N ASN A 183 -3.74 2.19 -11.57
CA ASN A 183 -2.62 1.26 -11.66
C ASN A 183 -2.79 -0.07 -10.90
N GLU A 184 -4.00 -0.40 -10.41
CA GLU A 184 -4.22 -1.67 -9.70
C GLU A 184 -4.77 -2.83 -10.57
N ASN A 185 -5.00 -2.62 -11.88
CA ASN A 185 -5.70 -3.58 -12.75
C ASN A 185 -5.02 -4.97 -12.82
N HIS A 186 -3.69 -5.03 -12.77
CA HIS A 186 -2.90 -6.26 -12.78
C HIS A 186 -3.12 -7.15 -11.54
N LYS A 187 -3.73 -6.62 -10.48
CA LYS A 187 -3.91 -7.36 -9.21
C LYS A 187 -5.03 -8.41 -9.24
N ASN A 188 -5.73 -8.59 -10.34
CA ASN A 188 -6.80 -9.57 -10.51
C ASN A 188 -7.81 -9.53 -9.34
N GLU A 189 -7.97 -10.62 -8.59
CA GLU A 189 -8.89 -10.69 -7.45
C GLU A 189 -8.47 -9.82 -6.26
N MET A 190 -7.22 -9.36 -6.22
CA MET A 190 -6.73 -8.46 -5.16
C MET A 190 -6.95 -6.97 -5.48
N ARG A 191 -7.64 -6.64 -6.58
CA ARG A 191 -8.08 -5.27 -6.87
C ARG A 191 -8.99 -4.74 -5.76
N SER A 192 -9.00 -3.44 -5.59
CA SER A 192 -9.86 -2.78 -4.61
C SER A 192 -11.35 -3.01 -4.89
N MET A 193 -12.18 -2.81 -3.87
CA MET A 193 -13.62 -2.89 -4.04
C MET A 193 -14.16 -1.79 -4.97
N VAL A 194 -13.52 -0.62 -5.08
CA VAL A 194 -13.90 0.42 -6.04
C VAL A 194 -13.77 -0.09 -7.48
N ASN A 195 -12.63 -0.72 -7.81
CA ASN A 195 -12.39 -1.29 -9.14
C ASN A 195 -13.39 -2.43 -9.46
N LYS A 196 -13.59 -3.34 -8.51
CA LYS A 196 -14.54 -4.46 -8.65
C LYS A 196 -15.99 -3.96 -8.77
N ALA A 197 -16.39 -2.98 -7.95
CA ALA A 197 -17.70 -2.38 -7.99
C ALA A 197 -17.99 -1.71 -9.34
N TYR A 198 -17.03 -0.93 -9.85
CA TYR A 198 -17.14 -0.34 -11.17
C TYR A 198 -17.41 -1.39 -12.26
N ALA A 199 -16.59 -2.46 -12.28
CA ALA A 199 -16.75 -3.54 -13.27
C ALA A 199 -18.10 -4.25 -13.14
N GLN A 200 -18.52 -4.56 -11.92
CA GLN A 200 -19.79 -5.25 -11.64
C GLN A 200 -21.00 -4.39 -12.02
N ILE A 201 -20.99 -3.09 -11.65
CA ILE A 201 -22.07 -2.15 -12.00
C ILE A 201 -22.15 -1.98 -13.53
N LYS A 202 -21.02 -1.84 -14.22
CA LYS A 202 -21.00 -1.76 -15.70
C LYS A 202 -21.55 -3.00 -16.39
N GLN A 203 -21.37 -4.17 -15.81
CA GLN A 203 -21.82 -5.44 -16.36
C GLN A 203 -23.28 -5.76 -16.01
N THR A 204 -23.72 -5.48 -14.78
CA THR A 204 -24.99 -5.98 -14.23
C THR A 204 -25.95 -4.89 -13.77
N GLY A 205 -25.51 -3.62 -13.69
CA GLY A 205 -26.28 -2.50 -13.15
C GLY A 205 -26.32 -2.45 -11.62
N ARG A 206 -25.74 -3.44 -10.92
CA ARG A 206 -25.82 -3.56 -9.44
C ARG A 206 -24.48 -3.97 -8.84
N ILE A 207 -24.37 -3.88 -7.51
CA ILE A 207 -23.23 -4.36 -6.73
C ILE A 207 -23.68 -5.35 -5.66
N GLU A 208 -22.85 -6.36 -5.40
CA GLU A 208 -23.05 -7.32 -4.32
C GLU A 208 -22.10 -7.01 -3.16
N LEU A 209 -22.65 -6.84 -1.96
CA LEU A 209 -21.93 -6.65 -0.71
C LEU A 209 -22.22 -7.81 0.24
N PHE A 210 -21.28 -8.13 1.13
CA PHE A 210 -21.50 -9.17 2.12
C PHE A 210 -22.46 -8.71 3.22
N LYS A 211 -23.37 -9.59 3.57
CA LYS A 211 -24.15 -9.48 4.82
C LYS A 211 -23.22 -9.50 6.03
N SER A 212 -23.68 -8.92 7.10
CA SER A 212 -22.98 -8.99 8.39
C SER A 212 -23.31 -10.32 9.09
N PHE A 213 -22.31 -10.89 9.78
CA PHE A 213 -22.45 -12.02 10.71
C PHE A 213 -22.23 -11.59 12.16
N ARG A 214 -22.19 -10.28 12.41
CA ARG A 214 -22.10 -9.68 13.75
C ARG A 214 -23.27 -8.74 13.98
N PRO A 215 -23.98 -8.85 15.09
CA PRO A 215 -25.19 -8.05 15.36
C PRO A 215 -24.91 -6.55 15.49
N GLU A 216 -23.64 -6.17 15.79
CA GLU A 216 -23.22 -4.79 15.94
C GLU A 216 -23.12 -4.04 14.61
N PHE A 217 -23.17 -4.75 13.48
CA PHE A 217 -23.10 -4.18 12.14
C PHE A 217 -24.29 -4.62 11.30
N ALA A 218 -24.99 -3.68 10.69
CA ALA A 218 -25.95 -3.99 9.64
C ALA A 218 -25.23 -4.46 8.36
N ASP A 219 -25.98 -5.02 7.40
CA ASP A 219 -25.44 -5.48 6.11
C ASP A 219 -24.77 -4.33 5.34
N GLY A 220 -23.53 -4.54 4.92
CA GLY A 220 -22.73 -3.55 4.24
C GLY A 220 -22.20 -2.40 5.11
N GLU A 221 -22.49 -2.40 6.43
CA GLU A 221 -22.01 -1.36 7.36
C GLU A 221 -20.69 -1.70 8.08
N GLN A 222 -20.05 -2.79 7.70
CA GLN A 222 -18.66 -3.04 8.08
C GLN A 222 -17.78 -1.93 7.50
N LYS A 223 -16.83 -1.42 8.29
CA LYS A 223 -16.08 -0.19 7.97
C LYS A 223 -14.61 -0.44 7.67
N ARG A 224 -14.06 0.35 6.76
CA ARG A 224 -12.64 0.41 6.43
C ARG A 224 -12.16 1.84 6.30
N ASP A 225 -10.92 2.04 6.62
CA ASP A 225 -10.22 3.24 6.22
C ASP A 225 -9.76 3.08 4.78
N PHE A 226 -10.45 3.76 3.85
CA PHE A 226 -10.16 3.74 2.42
C PHE A 226 -9.22 4.89 2.07
N LEU A 227 -8.01 4.57 1.66
CA LEU A 227 -6.98 5.54 1.30
C LEU A 227 -6.81 5.62 -0.22
N TYR A 228 -6.93 6.82 -0.78
CA TYR A 228 -6.66 7.01 -2.20
C TYR A 228 -5.16 6.92 -2.49
N VAL A 229 -4.77 6.25 -3.59
CA VAL A 229 -3.36 6.01 -3.90
C VAL A 229 -2.56 7.31 -4.08
N LYS A 230 -3.18 8.38 -4.56
CA LYS A 230 -2.52 9.68 -4.70
C LYS A 230 -2.15 10.28 -3.33
N ASP A 231 -3.05 10.18 -2.34
CA ASP A 231 -2.74 10.57 -0.95
C ASP A 231 -1.70 9.63 -0.34
N ALA A 232 -1.80 8.32 -0.58
CA ALA A 232 -0.85 7.34 -0.06
C ALA A 232 0.60 7.65 -0.49
N VAL A 233 0.80 8.00 -1.77
CA VAL A 233 2.15 8.33 -2.26
C VAL A 233 2.63 9.71 -1.80
N GLU A 234 1.73 10.69 -1.64
CA GLU A 234 2.08 12.00 -1.04
C GLU A 234 2.54 11.85 0.41
N MET A 235 1.82 11.06 1.23
CA MET A 235 2.24 10.72 2.60
C MET A 235 3.59 10.02 2.64
N THR A 236 3.81 9.07 1.72
CA THR A 236 5.06 8.33 1.59
C THR A 236 6.23 9.27 1.27
N LEU A 237 6.06 10.15 0.28
CA LEU A 237 7.09 11.13 -0.10
C LEU A 237 7.35 12.14 1.03
N HIS A 238 6.29 12.64 1.68
CA HIS A 238 6.44 13.55 2.81
C HIS A 238 7.33 12.95 3.90
N LEU A 239 7.02 11.72 4.34
CA LEU A 239 7.81 11.03 5.37
C LEU A 239 9.25 10.73 4.92
N ALA A 240 9.44 10.38 3.65
CA ALA A 240 10.78 10.13 3.09
C ALA A 240 11.66 11.38 3.13
N MET A 241 11.09 12.54 2.79
CA MET A 241 11.79 13.82 2.76
C MET A 241 12.11 14.40 4.13
N GLN A 242 11.45 13.94 5.21
CA GLN A 242 11.67 14.42 6.58
C GLN A 242 12.75 13.60 7.29
N PRO A 243 13.98 14.10 7.52
CA PRO A 243 15.04 13.34 8.19
C PRO A 243 14.68 12.90 9.61
N SER A 244 13.86 13.68 10.29
CA SER A 244 13.38 13.40 11.66
C SER A 244 12.24 12.39 11.73
N ALA A 245 11.58 12.06 10.61
CA ALA A 245 10.54 11.04 10.60
C ALA A 245 11.18 9.65 10.63
N HIS A 246 10.89 8.88 11.66
CA HIS A 246 11.35 7.50 11.82
C HIS A 246 10.35 6.70 12.64
N GLY A 247 10.48 5.36 12.65
CA GLY A 247 9.54 4.45 13.27
C GLY A 247 8.39 4.04 12.35
N LEU A 248 7.32 3.52 12.93
CA LEU A 248 6.13 3.09 12.20
C LEU A 248 5.14 4.25 12.04
N PHE A 249 4.49 4.33 10.89
CA PHE A 249 3.45 5.31 10.61
C PHE A 249 2.23 4.66 9.97
N ASN A 250 1.04 5.00 10.46
CA ASN A 250 -0.22 4.67 9.81
C ASN A 250 -0.44 5.56 8.58
N LEU A 251 -0.72 4.95 7.43
CA LEU A 251 -1.12 5.62 6.21
C LEU A 251 -2.56 5.25 5.87
N GLY A 252 -3.48 6.12 6.21
CA GLY A 252 -4.92 6.02 6.01
C GLY A 252 -5.55 7.39 5.81
N ALA A 253 -6.84 7.41 5.50
CA ALA A 253 -7.61 8.65 5.43
C ALA A 253 -7.94 9.22 6.82
N GLY A 254 -7.71 8.45 7.90
CA GLY A 254 -8.03 8.82 9.28
C GLY A 254 -9.53 8.77 9.57
N ARG A 255 -10.31 8.10 8.71
CA ARG A 255 -11.75 7.97 8.85
C ARG A 255 -12.28 6.65 8.29
N ALA A 256 -12.89 5.86 9.15
CA ALA A 256 -13.56 4.63 8.74
C ALA A 256 -14.87 4.91 7.97
N ARG A 257 -15.04 4.28 6.81
CA ARG A 257 -16.22 4.39 5.95
C ARG A 257 -16.79 3.00 5.65
N SER A 258 -18.12 2.90 5.51
CA SER A 258 -18.78 1.63 5.25
C SER A 258 -18.69 1.20 3.79
N TRP A 259 -18.91 -0.11 3.53
CA TRP A 259 -19.03 -0.61 2.16
C TRP A 259 -20.23 -0.01 1.43
N ASN A 260 -21.32 0.29 2.16
CA ASN A 260 -22.48 0.98 1.61
C ASN A 260 -22.13 2.40 1.14
N GLU A 261 -21.34 3.15 1.90
CA GLU A 261 -20.87 4.48 1.51
C GLU A 261 -19.98 4.41 0.26
N LEU A 262 -19.04 3.46 0.21
CA LEU A 262 -18.19 3.23 -0.96
C LEU A 262 -19.02 2.87 -2.21
N ALA A 263 -19.98 1.94 -2.07
CA ALA A 263 -20.85 1.56 -3.19
C ALA A 263 -21.66 2.74 -3.73
N ARG A 264 -22.26 3.53 -2.84
CA ARG A 264 -23.00 4.76 -3.24
C ARG A 264 -22.08 5.76 -3.94
N ALA A 265 -20.84 5.93 -3.49
CA ALA A 265 -19.86 6.80 -4.16
C ALA A 265 -19.56 6.34 -5.60
N VAL A 266 -19.44 5.03 -5.85
CA VAL A 266 -19.22 4.49 -7.20
C VAL A 266 -20.45 4.73 -8.09
N PHE A 267 -21.68 4.48 -7.59
CA PHE A 267 -22.90 4.78 -8.32
C PHE A 267 -23.02 6.27 -8.66
N SER A 268 -22.71 7.14 -7.69
CA SER A 268 -22.72 8.60 -7.88
C SER A 268 -21.72 9.03 -8.96
N ALA A 269 -20.51 8.46 -8.96
CA ALA A 269 -19.48 8.75 -9.99
C ALA A 269 -19.93 8.32 -11.39
N LEU A 270 -20.77 7.29 -11.49
CA LEU A 270 -21.37 6.79 -12.73
C LEU A 270 -22.69 7.49 -13.11
N GLU A 271 -23.21 8.39 -12.27
CA GLU A 271 -24.50 9.06 -12.42
C GLU A 271 -25.69 8.06 -12.48
N LEU A 272 -25.59 6.95 -11.73
CA LEU A 272 -26.58 5.90 -11.64
C LEU A 272 -27.27 5.89 -10.28
N LYS A 273 -28.53 5.41 -10.25
CA LYS A 273 -29.22 5.14 -8.99
C LYS A 273 -28.63 3.90 -8.31
N PRO A 274 -28.33 3.95 -6.99
CA PRO A 274 -27.76 2.82 -6.28
C PRO A 274 -28.66 1.59 -6.29
N GLU A 275 -28.11 0.43 -6.69
CA GLU A 275 -28.71 -0.89 -6.58
C GLU A 275 -27.72 -1.83 -5.90
N ILE A 276 -27.91 -2.05 -4.60
CA ILE A 276 -27.03 -2.82 -3.73
C ILE A 276 -27.75 -4.10 -3.31
N MET A 277 -27.15 -5.24 -3.58
CA MET A 277 -27.62 -6.55 -3.12
C MET A 277 -26.71 -7.08 -2.02
N PHE A 278 -27.30 -7.74 -1.03
CA PHE A 278 -26.54 -8.35 0.06
C PHE A 278 -26.50 -9.86 -0.10
N VAL A 279 -25.27 -10.42 -0.13
CA VAL A 279 -25.01 -11.85 -0.30
C VAL A 279 -24.31 -12.41 0.93
N ASP A 280 -24.46 -13.73 1.16
CA ASP A 280 -23.82 -14.37 2.31
C ASP A 280 -22.30 -14.36 2.16
N MET A 281 -21.61 -14.03 3.25
CA MET A 281 -20.14 -14.10 3.30
C MET A 281 -19.69 -15.56 3.29
N PRO A 282 -18.73 -15.95 2.42
CA PRO A 282 -18.17 -17.30 2.42
C PRO A 282 -17.65 -17.70 3.82
N GLU A 283 -17.92 -18.92 4.25
CA GLU A 283 -17.56 -19.40 5.60
C GLU A 283 -16.06 -19.26 5.91
N VAL A 284 -15.22 -19.55 4.93
CA VAL A 284 -13.75 -19.44 5.03
C VAL A 284 -13.27 -18.04 5.40
N LEU A 285 -14.07 -17.00 5.16
CA LEU A 285 -13.75 -15.60 5.46
C LEU A 285 -14.27 -15.15 6.83
N ARG A 286 -15.35 -15.75 7.37
CA ARG A 286 -16.06 -15.27 8.57
C ARG A 286 -15.15 -15.07 9.78
N GLY A 287 -14.24 -16.03 10.04
CA GLY A 287 -13.30 -15.99 11.17
C GLY A 287 -12.06 -15.09 10.97
N LYS A 288 -11.84 -14.60 9.74
CA LYS A 288 -10.66 -13.79 9.38
C LYS A 288 -11.04 -12.40 8.90
N TYR A 289 -12.34 -12.06 8.92
CA TYR A 289 -12.84 -10.80 8.41
C TYR A 289 -12.74 -9.69 9.44
N GLN A 290 -12.01 -8.64 9.10
CA GLN A 290 -11.98 -7.43 9.93
C GLN A 290 -13.28 -6.66 9.73
N TYR A 291 -13.99 -6.32 10.81
CA TYR A 291 -15.24 -5.55 10.74
C TYR A 291 -15.05 -4.05 10.79
N PHE A 292 -13.92 -3.62 11.35
CA PHE A 292 -13.59 -2.21 11.49
C PHE A 292 -12.09 -1.99 11.34
N THR A 293 -11.70 -0.99 10.54
CA THR A 293 -10.34 -0.44 10.53
C THR A 293 -10.40 1.08 10.39
N GLU A 294 -9.61 1.79 11.19
CA GLU A 294 -9.43 3.23 11.11
C GLU A 294 -7.99 3.58 11.50
N ALA A 295 -7.33 4.35 10.65
CA ALA A 295 -5.96 4.79 10.88
C ALA A 295 -5.95 5.94 11.90
N ASN A 296 -5.22 5.79 12.99
CA ASN A 296 -4.80 6.96 13.75
C ASN A 296 -3.60 7.58 13.03
N ILE A 297 -3.79 8.73 12.40
CA ILE A 297 -2.76 9.44 11.63
C ILE A 297 -2.13 10.61 12.40
N GLN A 298 -2.33 10.72 13.71
CA GLN A 298 -1.83 11.85 14.49
C GLN A 298 -0.30 11.94 14.48
N LYS A 299 0.41 10.81 14.50
CA LYS A 299 1.87 10.76 14.35
C LYS A 299 2.33 11.33 13.01
N LEU A 300 1.63 11.01 11.92
CA LEU A 300 1.89 11.58 10.60
C LEU A 300 1.63 13.09 10.57
N LEU A 301 0.50 13.56 11.10
CA LEU A 301 0.17 14.99 11.16
C LEU A 301 1.21 15.77 11.99
N ALA A 302 1.72 15.19 13.07
CA ALA A 302 2.75 15.79 13.91
C ALA A 302 4.08 16.03 13.17
N THR A 303 4.32 15.38 12.01
CA THR A 303 5.49 15.65 11.14
C THR A 303 5.31 16.89 10.26
N GLY A 304 4.18 17.59 10.36
CA GLY A 304 3.84 18.74 9.53
C GLY A 304 3.11 18.40 8.23
N TYR A 305 2.64 17.15 8.07
CA TYR A 305 1.75 16.79 6.97
C TYR A 305 0.35 17.40 7.18
N SER A 306 -0.22 17.99 6.13
CA SER A 306 -1.50 18.72 6.23
C SER A 306 -2.75 17.83 6.24
N GLY A 307 -2.58 16.53 6.08
CA GLY A 307 -3.68 15.55 6.01
C GLY A 307 -4.03 15.10 4.59
N PRO A 308 -4.86 14.04 4.46
CA PRO A 308 -5.36 13.57 3.17
C PRO A 308 -6.09 14.68 2.40
N ARG A 309 -5.92 14.69 1.09
CA ARG A 309 -6.49 15.74 0.22
C ARG A 309 -7.86 15.37 -0.33
N PHE A 310 -8.16 14.08 -0.41
CA PHE A 310 -9.39 13.58 -1.01
C PHE A 310 -10.32 12.99 0.05
N THR A 311 -11.59 13.37 -0.01
CA THR A 311 -12.67 12.59 0.60
C THR A 311 -12.86 11.29 -0.17
N LEU A 312 -13.60 10.31 0.40
CA LEU A 312 -13.90 9.05 -0.30
C LEU A 312 -14.63 9.32 -1.62
N GLU A 313 -15.61 10.24 -1.59
CA GLU A 313 -16.43 10.60 -2.76
C GLU A 313 -15.60 11.23 -3.87
N GLU A 314 -14.73 12.18 -3.54
CA GLU A 314 -13.83 12.84 -4.51
C GLU A 314 -12.81 11.83 -5.08
N ALA A 315 -12.23 10.97 -4.26
CA ALA A 315 -11.28 9.95 -4.68
C ALA A 315 -11.93 8.91 -5.62
N VAL A 316 -13.14 8.44 -5.28
CA VAL A 316 -13.90 7.52 -6.13
C VAL A 316 -14.30 8.19 -7.44
N LEU A 317 -14.76 9.45 -7.39
CA LEU A 317 -15.12 10.22 -8.59
C LEU A 317 -13.92 10.36 -9.54
N ASP A 318 -12.75 10.77 -9.00
CA ASP A 318 -11.51 10.90 -9.78
C ASP A 318 -11.09 9.55 -10.39
N TYR A 319 -11.09 8.48 -9.58
CA TYR A 319 -10.70 7.16 -10.05
C TYR A 319 -11.63 6.62 -11.14
N VAL A 320 -12.95 6.71 -10.93
CA VAL A 320 -13.94 6.21 -11.90
C VAL A 320 -13.91 7.01 -13.21
N ARG A 321 -13.97 8.35 -13.13
CA ARG A 321 -14.12 9.18 -14.34
C ARG A 321 -12.84 9.37 -15.11
N ASN A 322 -11.71 9.52 -14.44
CA ASN A 322 -10.45 9.87 -15.08
C ASN A 322 -9.60 8.66 -15.43
N TYR A 323 -9.85 7.48 -14.83
CA TYR A 323 -9.04 6.27 -15.02
C TYR A 323 -9.85 5.05 -15.43
N LEU A 324 -10.85 4.61 -14.67
CA LEU A 324 -11.58 3.37 -14.97
C LEU A 324 -12.43 3.51 -16.24
N ALA A 325 -13.20 4.58 -16.39
CA ALA A 325 -14.06 4.78 -17.55
C ALA A 325 -13.28 4.93 -18.86
N PRO A 326 -12.19 5.74 -18.94
CA PRO A 326 -11.38 5.85 -20.17
C PRO A 326 -10.31 4.76 -20.29
N GLY A 327 -10.14 3.85 -19.32
CA GLY A 327 -9.09 2.81 -19.32
C GLY A 327 -7.67 3.36 -19.21
N LYS A 328 -7.48 4.48 -18.49
CA LYS A 328 -6.17 5.14 -18.34
C LYS A 328 -5.42 4.68 -17.09
N LEU A 329 -4.12 4.79 -17.14
CA LEU A 329 -3.19 4.65 -16.02
C LEU A 329 -2.66 6.01 -15.58
N LEU A 330 -1.99 6.07 -14.42
CA LEU A 330 -1.21 7.24 -14.03
C LEU A 330 -0.08 7.47 -15.05
N GLY A 331 0.02 8.68 -15.52
CA GLY A 331 1.01 9.11 -16.51
C GLY A 331 1.14 10.65 -16.51
N PRO A 332 1.94 11.19 -17.43
CA PRO A 332 2.14 12.62 -17.57
C PRO A 332 0.85 13.36 -17.94
#